data_c64a790acfc0e651340cc22c163f75cc
#
_entry.id   c64a790acfc0e651340cc22c163f75cc
#
_cell.length_a   1.000
_cell.length_b   1.000
_cell.length_c   1.000
_cell.angle_alpha   90.00
_cell.angle_beta   90.00
_cell.angle_gamma   90.00
#
_symmetry.space_group_name_H-M   'P 1'
#
loop_
_entity.id
_entity.type
_entity.pdbx_description
1 polymer ?
#
loop_
_entity_poly.entity_id
_entity_poly.type
_entity_poly.pdbx_seq_one_letter_code
_entity_poly.pdbx_strand_id
1 'polypeptide(L)'
;MRKLGVALAASISMLLAPQASAYHVDPSYARERTALAVVHPDGRVSISPDAEEARPALSLAKLYLGYWVLYNGTAEEKDKVQKMVESSDDAIASELDRAHPEAIDEIAEDFELRQTRRGGAWGNTETSARDLATFVNGILWDPVAKPLLNGMEKQAAVAQDGFIQGFGTARLHNVRGSKMGWADDRKSATGSVSFGEAGDETWTVAALTLGTAYENTVDTRMGINQVEDSPKSRLRHPALGDVSLPGWK
;
A
#
# COMPACT_ATOMS: atom_id res chain seq x y z
N MET A 1 -8.71 -17.13 71.32
CA MET A 1 -8.44 -16.06 70.38
C MET A 1 -8.26 -16.68 68.98
N ARG A 2 -9.30 -16.57 68.13
CA ARG A 2 -9.24 -17.08 66.75
C ARG A 2 -8.79 -15.94 65.82
N LYS A 3 -7.67 -16.14 65.11
CA LYS A 3 -7.19 -15.22 64.08
C LYS A 3 -7.94 -15.51 62.79
N LEU A 4 -8.75 -14.57 62.31
CA LEU A 4 -9.29 -14.57 60.97
C LEU A 4 -8.17 -14.13 60.00
N GLY A 5 -7.81 -15.02 59.07
CA GLY A 5 -6.97 -14.69 57.92
C GLY A 5 -7.86 -14.14 56.82
N VAL A 6 -7.64 -12.89 56.42
CA VAL A 6 -8.28 -12.28 55.21
C VAL A 6 -7.44 -12.67 54.02
N ALA A 7 -8.01 -13.51 53.13
CA ALA A 7 -7.43 -13.80 51.82
C ALA A 7 -7.74 -12.66 50.85
N LEU A 8 -6.72 -11.93 50.43
CA LEU A 8 -6.83 -10.90 49.41
C LEU A 8 -6.82 -11.57 48.04
N ALA A 9 -7.96 -11.67 47.40
CA ALA A 9 -8.06 -12.14 46.03
C ALA A 9 -7.63 -10.99 45.07
N ALA A 10 -6.43 -11.11 44.52
CA ALA A 10 -5.95 -10.21 43.47
C ALA A 10 -6.64 -10.56 42.15
N SER A 11 -7.63 -9.77 41.71
CA SER A 11 -8.24 -9.86 40.41
C SER A 11 -7.26 -9.32 39.35
N ILE A 12 -6.61 -10.21 38.58
CA ILE A 12 -5.81 -9.86 37.42
C ILE A 12 -6.79 -9.54 36.29
N SER A 13 -7.09 -8.27 36.10
CA SER A 13 -7.77 -7.81 34.88
C SER A 13 -6.77 -7.94 33.71
N MET A 14 -6.87 -9.02 32.95
CA MET A 14 -6.23 -9.10 31.65
C MET A 14 -6.88 -8.04 30.75
N LEU A 15 -6.18 -6.93 30.54
CA LEU A 15 -6.46 -6.02 29.44
C LEU A 15 -6.26 -6.81 28.16
N LEU A 16 -7.37 -7.18 27.51
CA LEU A 16 -7.35 -7.68 26.15
C LEU A 16 -6.83 -6.52 25.29
N ALA A 17 -5.57 -6.62 24.85
CA ALA A 17 -5.07 -5.74 23.81
C ALA A 17 -5.96 -5.88 22.58
N PRO A 18 -6.31 -4.77 21.91
CA PRO A 18 -7.07 -4.85 20.67
C PRO A 18 -6.32 -5.77 19.71
N GLN A 19 -7.05 -6.73 19.14
CA GLN A 19 -6.48 -7.67 18.18
C GLN A 19 -6.15 -6.88 16.90
N ALA A 20 -4.90 -6.93 16.47
CA ALA A 20 -4.49 -6.37 15.21
C ALA A 20 -5.14 -7.16 14.06
N SER A 21 -5.96 -6.48 13.26
CA SER A 21 -6.56 -7.08 12.08
C SER A 21 -5.58 -6.93 10.92
N ALA A 22 -4.97 -8.02 10.48
CA ALA A 22 -4.14 -8.07 9.30
C ALA A 22 -4.97 -8.55 8.09
N TYR A 23 -4.64 -8.06 6.91
CA TYR A 23 -5.19 -8.55 5.65
C TYR A 23 -4.33 -9.67 5.05
N HIS A 24 -4.93 -10.56 4.27
CA HIS A 24 -4.20 -11.50 3.43
C HIS A 24 -4.98 -11.75 2.13
N VAL A 25 -4.27 -12.16 1.09
CA VAL A 25 -4.92 -12.62 -0.15
C VAL A 25 -5.52 -13.99 0.10
N ASP A 26 -6.81 -14.17 -0.24
CA ASP A 26 -7.49 -15.46 -0.14
C ASP A 26 -6.77 -16.48 -1.03
N PRO A 27 -6.31 -17.63 -0.49
CA PRO A 27 -5.63 -18.64 -1.29
C PRO A 27 -6.48 -19.24 -2.41
N SER A 28 -7.80 -19.12 -2.35
CA SER A 28 -8.73 -19.57 -3.39
C SER A 28 -8.99 -18.53 -4.47
N TYR A 29 -8.45 -17.31 -4.32
CA TYR A 29 -8.64 -16.24 -5.28
C TYR A 29 -7.91 -16.56 -6.60
N ALA A 30 -8.67 -16.64 -7.70
CA ALA A 30 -8.18 -17.05 -9.00
C ALA A 30 -8.74 -16.19 -10.16
N ARG A 31 -9.00 -14.90 -9.92
CA ARG A 31 -9.47 -14.00 -10.98
C ARG A 31 -8.29 -13.36 -11.69
N GLU A 32 -7.98 -13.83 -12.90
CA GLU A 32 -6.86 -13.39 -13.73
C GLU A 32 -6.86 -11.89 -14.04
N ARG A 33 -8.04 -11.25 -14.11
CA ARG A 33 -8.11 -9.80 -14.40
C ARG A 33 -7.57 -8.91 -13.29
N THR A 34 -7.51 -9.39 -12.04
CA THR A 34 -7.06 -8.58 -10.90
C THR A 34 -5.94 -9.27 -10.14
N ALA A 35 -4.76 -8.67 -10.19
CA ALA A 35 -3.60 -9.04 -9.41
C ALA A 35 -3.66 -8.37 -8.02
N LEU A 36 -3.45 -9.15 -6.95
CA LEU A 36 -3.53 -8.70 -5.56
C LEU A 36 -2.24 -9.00 -4.81
N ALA A 37 -1.80 -8.06 -3.98
CA ALA A 37 -0.69 -8.26 -3.05
C ALA A 37 -0.96 -7.57 -1.72
N VAL A 38 -0.58 -8.22 -0.62
CA VAL A 38 -0.63 -7.69 0.74
C VAL A 38 0.75 -7.82 1.37
N VAL A 39 1.28 -6.72 1.89
CA VAL A 39 2.43 -6.74 2.79
C VAL A 39 1.90 -6.66 4.21
N HIS A 40 2.21 -7.69 4.99
CA HIS A 40 1.79 -7.84 6.38
C HIS A 40 2.66 -7.02 7.33
N PRO A 41 2.19 -6.73 8.54
CA PRO A 41 2.97 -6.01 9.55
C PRO A 41 4.33 -6.65 9.88
N ASP A 42 4.43 -7.96 9.77
CA ASP A 42 5.68 -8.72 9.99
C ASP A 42 6.58 -8.80 8.74
N GLY A 43 6.26 -8.07 7.67
CA GLY A 43 6.99 -8.04 6.41
C GLY A 43 6.73 -9.22 5.47
N ARG A 44 5.93 -10.21 5.87
CA ARG A 44 5.51 -11.27 4.93
C ARG A 44 4.63 -10.69 3.83
N VAL A 45 4.68 -11.31 2.65
CA VAL A 45 3.86 -10.91 1.50
C VAL A 45 2.94 -12.06 1.12
N SER A 46 1.63 -11.81 1.07
CA SER A 46 0.66 -12.73 0.46
C SER A 46 0.21 -12.18 -0.90
N ILE A 47 0.15 -13.04 -1.90
CA ILE A 47 -0.08 -12.63 -3.29
C ILE A 47 -1.10 -13.55 -3.99
N SER A 48 -1.81 -13.00 -4.99
CA SER A 48 -2.53 -13.79 -5.98
C SER A 48 -1.56 -14.40 -7.02
N PRO A 49 -2.01 -15.40 -7.81
CA PRO A 49 -1.15 -16.01 -8.83
C PRO A 49 -0.50 -15.00 -9.78
N ASP A 50 -1.23 -13.94 -10.19
CA ASP A 50 -0.80 -12.95 -11.17
C ASP A 50 -0.14 -11.71 -10.55
N ALA A 51 0.15 -11.72 -9.24
CA ALA A 51 0.64 -10.56 -8.52
C ALA A 51 2.03 -10.07 -8.97
N GLU A 52 2.80 -10.92 -9.61
CA GLU A 52 4.11 -10.60 -10.19
C GLU A 52 4.04 -10.29 -11.70
N GLU A 53 2.86 -10.25 -12.29
CA GLU A 53 2.66 -9.85 -13.68
C GLU A 53 2.85 -8.34 -13.86
N ALA A 54 3.59 -7.95 -14.90
CA ALA A 54 3.70 -6.55 -15.28
C ALA A 54 2.36 -6.05 -15.85
N ARG A 55 1.84 -4.99 -15.25
CA ARG A 55 0.58 -4.33 -15.63
C ARG A 55 0.77 -2.82 -15.68
N PRO A 56 -0.10 -2.06 -16.39
CA PRO A 56 -0.03 -0.61 -16.39
C PRO A 56 -0.07 -0.04 -14.96
N ALA A 57 0.96 0.73 -14.59
CA ALA A 57 1.00 1.41 -13.30
C ALA A 57 0.00 2.56 -13.23
N LEU A 58 -0.31 3.17 -14.37
CA LEU A 58 -1.24 4.30 -14.43
C LEU A 58 -0.77 5.44 -13.50
N SER A 59 -1.67 6.15 -12.85
CA SER A 59 -1.31 7.20 -11.89
C SER A 59 -0.64 6.69 -10.60
N LEU A 60 -0.45 5.38 -10.44
CA LEU A 60 0.35 4.83 -9.35
C LEU A 60 1.86 5.09 -9.57
N ALA A 61 2.28 5.28 -10.83
CA ALA A 61 3.65 5.69 -11.17
C ALA A 61 4.07 7.01 -10.52
N LYS A 62 3.11 7.90 -10.19
CA LYS A 62 3.36 9.15 -9.47
C LYS A 62 3.96 8.93 -8.07
N LEU A 63 3.77 7.74 -7.48
CA LEU A 63 4.37 7.40 -6.19
C LEU A 63 5.89 7.20 -6.34
N TYR A 64 6.34 6.48 -7.36
CA TYR A 64 7.77 6.28 -7.65
C TYR A 64 8.43 7.61 -8.00
N LEU A 65 7.86 8.34 -8.97
CA LEU A 65 8.34 9.65 -9.40
C LEU A 65 8.42 10.63 -8.23
N GLY A 66 7.35 10.73 -7.44
CA GLY A 66 7.27 11.65 -6.30
C GLY A 66 8.29 11.33 -5.22
N TYR A 67 8.51 10.06 -4.91
CA TYR A 67 9.49 9.64 -3.91
C TYR A 67 10.92 9.99 -4.34
N TRP A 68 11.28 9.71 -5.59
CA TRP A 68 12.56 10.11 -6.15
C TRP A 68 12.78 11.63 -6.07
N VAL A 69 11.75 12.41 -6.46
CA VAL A 69 11.80 13.89 -6.41
C VAL A 69 11.99 14.40 -4.99
N LEU A 70 11.37 13.76 -3.97
CA LEU A 70 11.57 14.16 -2.57
C LEU A 70 13.02 13.99 -2.09
N TYR A 71 13.79 13.09 -2.67
CA TYR A 71 15.22 12.96 -2.39
C TYR A 71 16.07 13.90 -3.23
N ASN A 72 15.87 13.93 -4.53
CA ASN A 72 16.81 14.45 -5.52
C ASN A 72 16.37 15.79 -6.13
N GLY A 73 15.08 16.12 -6.12
CA GLY A 73 14.52 17.31 -6.74
C GLY A 73 14.86 18.61 -6.01
N THR A 74 14.60 19.73 -6.65
CA THR A 74 14.69 21.09 -6.07
C THR A 74 13.60 21.27 -5.01
N ALA A 75 13.73 22.32 -4.17
CA ALA A 75 12.71 22.64 -3.17
C ALA A 75 11.33 22.91 -3.81
N GLU A 76 11.29 23.61 -4.95
CA GLU A 76 10.05 23.88 -5.69
C GLU A 76 9.38 22.60 -6.21
N GLU A 77 10.15 21.64 -6.70
CA GLU A 77 9.64 20.34 -7.17
C GLU A 77 9.11 19.49 -6.01
N LYS A 78 9.83 19.46 -4.88
CA LYS A 78 9.40 18.76 -3.66
C LYS A 78 8.06 19.28 -3.13
N ASP A 79 7.82 20.57 -3.18
CA ASP A 79 6.57 21.21 -2.75
C ASP A 79 5.37 20.78 -3.61
N LYS A 80 5.59 20.33 -4.85
CA LYS A 80 4.54 19.85 -5.76
C LYS A 80 4.09 18.41 -5.49
N VAL A 81 4.91 17.60 -4.84
CA VAL A 81 4.69 16.14 -4.70
C VAL A 81 3.38 15.82 -3.99
N GLN A 82 3.11 16.47 -2.85
CA GLN A 82 1.86 16.19 -2.12
C GLN A 82 0.63 16.44 -3.00
N LYS A 83 0.56 17.58 -3.69
CA LYS A 83 -0.56 17.93 -4.57
C LYS A 83 -0.69 16.94 -5.73
N MET A 84 0.42 16.56 -6.37
CA MET A 84 0.44 15.58 -7.44
C MET A 84 -0.22 14.26 -7.04
N VAL A 85 0.05 13.79 -5.82
CA VAL A 85 -0.51 12.53 -5.30
C VAL A 85 -1.97 12.71 -4.88
N GLU A 86 -2.29 13.76 -4.13
CA GLU A 86 -3.61 14.07 -3.56
C GLU A 86 -4.70 14.19 -4.64
N SER A 87 -4.46 15.03 -5.64
CA SER A 87 -5.39 15.29 -6.74
C SER A 87 -5.14 14.45 -7.99
N SER A 88 -4.13 13.59 -7.98
CA SER A 88 -3.68 12.84 -9.17
C SER A 88 -3.34 13.75 -10.36
N ASP A 89 -2.59 14.84 -10.12
CA ASP A 89 -2.30 15.89 -11.09
C ASP A 89 -1.32 15.41 -12.16
N ASP A 90 -1.83 15.25 -13.40
CA ASP A 90 -1.05 14.76 -14.55
C ASP A 90 -0.11 15.85 -15.09
N ALA A 91 -0.46 17.12 -14.93
CA ALA A 91 0.40 18.22 -15.39
C ALA A 91 1.67 18.29 -14.55
N ILE A 92 1.54 18.19 -13.22
CA ILE A 92 2.69 18.12 -12.31
C ILE A 92 3.52 16.87 -12.60
N ALA A 93 2.89 15.69 -12.75
CA ALA A 93 3.60 14.46 -13.06
C ALA A 93 4.39 14.57 -14.37
N SER A 94 3.79 15.14 -15.40
CA SER A 94 4.45 15.34 -16.70
C SER A 94 5.58 16.36 -16.66
N GLU A 95 5.47 17.37 -15.81
CA GLU A 95 6.55 18.34 -15.59
C GLU A 95 7.76 17.66 -14.93
N LEU A 96 7.53 16.96 -13.82
CA LEU A 96 8.57 16.28 -13.06
C LEU A 96 9.23 15.13 -13.83
N ASP A 97 8.45 14.33 -14.58
CA ASP A 97 8.95 13.22 -15.39
C ASP A 97 9.83 13.70 -16.58
N ARG A 98 9.50 14.87 -17.16
CA ARG A 98 10.36 15.46 -18.20
C ARG A 98 11.68 16.00 -17.65
N ALA A 99 11.63 16.51 -16.42
CA ALA A 99 12.85 16.99 -15.75
C ALA A 99 13.73 15.82 -15.28
N HIS A 100 13.13 14.71 -14.89
CA HIS A 100 13.79 13.57 -14.26
C HIS A 100 13.32 12.23 -14.89
N PRO A 101 13.66 11.96 -16.16
CA PRO A 101 13.20 10.76 -16.87
C PRO A 101 13.77 9.45 -16.31
N GLU A 102 14.83 9.50 -15.50
CA GLU A 102 15.45 8.38 -14.80
C GLU A 102 14.73 7.97 -13.52
N ALA A 103 13.94 8.88 -12.93
CA ALA A 103 13.44 8.78 -11.56
C ALA A 103 12.72 7.46 -11.24
N ILE A 104 11.84 7.01 -12.12
CA ILE A 104 11.04 5.78 -11.88
C ILE A 104 11.92 4.53 -11.95
N ASP A 105 12.85 4.50 -12.92
CA ASP A 105 13.72 3.33 -13.11
C ASP A 105 14.78 3.24 -11.99
N GLU A 106 15.30 4.38 -11.49
CA GLU A 106 16.18 4.40 -10.32
C GLU A 106 15.48 3.90 -9.05
N ILE A 107 14.20 4.31 -8.81
CA ILE A 107 13.43 3.77 -7.70
C ILE A 107 13.17 2.27 -7.88
N ALA A 108 12.92 1.82 -9.10
CA ALA A 108 12.73 0.40 -9.36
C ALA A 108 14.00 -0.42 -9.04
N GLU A 109 15.18 0.12 -9.33
CA GLU A 109 16.48 -0.49 -8.98
C GLU A 109 16.72 -0.47 -7.46
N ASP A 110 16.54 0.68 -6.79
CA ASP A 110 16.81 0.87 -5.36
C ASP A 110 15.92 -0.04 -4.48
N PHE A 111 14.69 -0.29 -4.89
CA PHE A 111 13.74 -1.14 -4.18
C PHE A 111 13.64 -2.57 -4.73
N GLU A 112 14.50 -2.95 -5.68
CA GLU A 112 14.50 -4.25 -6.35
C GLU A 112 13.12 -4.64 -6.96
N LEU A 113 12.41 -3.66 -7.55
CA LEU A 113 11.08 -3.83 -8.14
C LEU A 113 11.19 -4.44 -9.53
N ARG A 114 11.06 -5.75 -9.61
CA ARG A 114 11.42 -6.54 -10.81
C ARG A 114 10.54 -6.30 -12.02
N GLN A 115 9.31 -5.85 -11.82
CA GLN A 115 8.32 -5.63 -12.88
C GLN A 115 8.02 -4.14 -13.10
N THR A 116 8.73 -3.26 -12.38
CA THR A 116 8.53 -1.81 -12.47
C THR A 116 9.55 -1.22 -13.43
N ARG A 117 9.03 -0.51 -14.45
CA ARG A 117 9.87 0.19 -15.43
C ARG A 117 9.11 1.35 -16.06
N ARG A 118 9.82 2.44 -16.36
CA ARG A 118 9.27 3.56 -17.10
C ARG A 118 9.20 3.24 -18.60
N GLY A 119 8.02 3.33 -19.21
CA GLY A 119 7.80 3.06 -20.64
C GLY A 119 7.98 4.30 -21.55
N GLY A 120 9.05 5.09 -21.35
CA GLY A 120 9.31 6.31 -22.12
C GLY A 120 8.62 7.57 -21.55
N ALA A 121 7.56 7.44 -20.79
CA ALA A 121 6.90 8.49 -20.01
C ALA A 121 6.24 7.89 -18.77
N TRP A 122 6.02 8.70 -17.71
CA TRP A 122 5.41 8.22 -16.46
C TRP A 122 4.09 7.46 -16.66
N GLY A 123 3.25 7.94 -17.59
CA GLY A 123 1.94 7.31 -17.88
C GLY A 123 2.02 5.93 -18.54
N ASN A 124 3.17 5.58 -19.12
CA ASN A 124 3.44 4.28 -19.75
C ASN A 124 4.20 3.33 -18.81
N THR A 125 4.38 3.70 -17.55
CA THR A 125 5.04 2.85 -16.56
C THR A 125 4.26 1.56 -16.37
N GLU A 126 5.00 0.45 -16.34
CA GLU A 126 4.50 -0.85 -15.89
C GLU A 126 4.97 -1.12 -14.46
N THR A 127 4.19 -1.90 -13.72
CA THR A 127 4.53 -2.39 -12.38
C THR A 127 3.76 -3.67 -12.08
N SER A 128 4.05 -4.34 -10.99
CA SER A 128 3.26 -5.46 -10.47
C SER A 128 2.55 -5.09 -9.18
N ALA A 129 1.50 -5.84 -8.82
CA ALA A 129 0.83 -5.64 -7.53
C ALA A 129 1.80 -5.87 -6.36
N ARG A 130 2.72 -6.85 -6.49
CA ARG A 130 3.76 -7.13 -5.51
C ARG A 130 4.73 -5.97 -5.38
N ASP A 131 5.30 -5.48 -6.49
CA ASP A 131 6.24 -4.36 -6.49
C ASP A 131 5.63 -3.13 -5.84
N LEU A 132 4.39 -2.79 -6.23
CA LEU A 132 3.68 -1.62 -5.72
C LEU A 132 3.42 -1.71 -4.21
N ALA A 133 2.94 -2.86 -3.72
CA ALA A 133 2.70 -3.06 -2.29
C ALA A 133 4.02 -3.02 -1.49
N THR A 134 5.08 -3.64 -2.02
CA THR A 134 6.42 -3.66 -1.40
C THR A 134 7.00 -2.25 -1.31
N PHE A 135 6.94 -1.49 -2.41
CA PHE A 135 7.41 -0.11 -2.44
C PHE A 135 6.70 0.77 -1.41
N VAL A 136 5.35 0.80 -1.44
CA VAL A 136 4.58 1.64 -0.50
C VAL A 136 4.86 1.24 0.94
N ASN A 137 4.94 -0.06 1.24
CA ASN A 137 5.30 -0.53 2.59
C ASN A 137 6.70 -0.05 3.01
N GLY A 138 7.66 -0.10 2.09
CA GLY A 138 9.05 0.28 2.34
C GLY A 138 9.24 1.75 2.72
N ILE A 139 8.36 2.64 2.25
CA ILE A 139 8.47 4.08 2.50
C ILE A 139 7.63 4.58 3.69
N LEU A 140 6.82 3.73 4.35
CA LEU A 140 5.90 4.16 5.42
C LEU A 140 6.59 4.83 6.60
N TRP A 141 7.81 4.40 6.91
CA TRP A 141 8.60 4.91 8.05
C TRP A 141 9.69 5.90 7.65
N ASP A 142 9.79 6.22 6.36
CA ASP A 142 10.74 7.20 5.88
C ASP A 142 10.20 8.63 6.09
N PRO A 143 10.86 9.47 6.90
CA PRO A 143 10.41 10.84 7.13
C PRO A 143 10.43 11.70 5.86
N VAL A 144 11.27 11.37 4.86
CA VAL A 144 11.33 12.07 3.57
C VAL A 144 10.06 11.82 2.75
N ALA A 145 9.45 10.62 2.87
CA ALA A 145 8.23 10.27 2.17
C ALA A 145 6.96 11.00 2.69
N LYS A 146 7.07 11.75 3.79
CA LYS A 146 5.91 12.38 4.44
C LYS A 146 5.01 13.21 3.51
N PRO A 147 5.50 14.07 2.60
CA PRO A 147 4.63 14.79 1.66
C PRO A 147 3.85 13.85 0.74
N LEU A 148 4.46 12.77 0.27
CA LEU A 148 3.84 11.76 -0.59
C LEU A 148 2.76 10.99 0.19
N LEU A 149 3.06 10.50 1.38
CA LEU A 149 2.12 9.79 2.25
C LEU A 149 0.96 10.69 2.67
N ASN A 150 1.21 11.97 2.99
CA ASN A 150 0.17 12.96 3.24
C ASN A 150 -0.76 13.14 2.02
N GLY A 151 -0.23 13.11 0.80
CA GLY A 151 -1.03 13.14 -0.43
C GLY A 151 -1.94 11.93 -0.57
N MET A 152 -1.48 10.75 -0.15
CA MET A 152 -2.31 9.53 -0.09
C MET A 152 -3.39 9.60 1.01
N GLU A 153 -3.07 10.14 2.19
CA GLU A 153 -4.00 10.31 3.31
C GLU A 153 -5.09 11.36 3.01
N LYS A 154 -4.73 12.43 2.30
CA LYS A 154 -5.63 13.53 1.92
C LYS A 154 -6.22 13.38 0.52
N GLN A 155 -6.20 12.17 -0.03
CA GLN A 155 -6.68 11.93 -1.38
C GLN A 155 -8.00 12.66 -1.66
N ALA A 156 -8.02 13.48 -2.71
CA ALA A 156 -9.22 14.18 -3.13
C ALA A 156 -10.30 13.18 -3.61
N ALA A 157 -11.57 13.46 -3.29
CA ALA A 157 -12.67 12.60 -3.73
C ALA A 157 -12.79 12.53 -5.26
N VAL A 158 -12.41 13.61 -5.93
CA VAL A 158 -12.40 13.75 -7.39
C VAL A 158 -11.00 14.17 -7.82
N ALA A 159 -10.42 13.44 -8.76
CA ALA A 159 -9.12 13.77 -9.34
C ALA A 159 -9.20 15.02 -10.23
N GLN A 160 -8.03 15.55 -10.62
CA GLN A 160 -7.96 16.75 -11.45
C GLN A 160 -8.65 16.59 -12.81
N ASP A 161 -8.65 15.39 -13.39
CA ASP A 161 -9.32 15.03 -14.65
C ASP A 161 -10.83 14.74 -14.49
N GLY A 162 -11.39 14.91 -13.28
CA GLY A 162 -12.77 14.65 -12.95
C GLY A 162 -13.12 13.20 -12.63
N PHE A 163 -12.14 12.28 -12.54
CA PHE A 163 -12.42 10.89 -12.16
C PHE A 163 -12.69 10.75 -10.66
N ILE A 164 -13.68 9.94 -10.27
CA ILE A 164 -14.00 9.68 -8.86
C ILE A 164 -12.98 8.72 -8.29
N GLN A 165 -12.24 9.16 -7.29
CA GLN A 165 -11.27 8.36 -6.55
C GLN A 165 -11.94 7.57 -5.42
N GLY A 166 -11.18 6.78 -4.65
CA GLY A 166 -11.70 6.05 -3.51
C GLY A 166 -12.39 4.73 -3.88
N PHE A 167 -11.86 4.00 -4.85
CA PHE A 167 -12.27 2.64 -5.22
C PHE A 167 -11.20 1.61 -4.80
N GLY A 168 -11.45 0.34 -5.06
CA GLY A 168 -10.51 -0.76 -4.84
C GLY A 168 -10.10 -0.87 -3.37
N THR A 169 -8.79 -0.87 -3.13
CA THR A 169 -8.20 -1.04 -1.80
C THR A 169 -8.59 0.05 -0.81
N ALA A 170 -8.98 1.26 -1.27
CA ALA A 170 -9.50 2.31 -0.39
C ALA A 170 -10.85 1.96 0.27
N ARG A 171 -11.50 0.90 -0.16
CA ARG A 171 -12.76 0.40 0.44
C ARG A 171 -12.54 -0.66 1.52
N LEU A 172 -11.32 -0.98 1.86
CA LEU A 172 -10.97 -1.82 2.99
C LEU A 172 -11.15 -1.04 4.32
N HIS A 173 -11.24 -1.75 5.43
CA HIS A 173 -11.34 -1.13 6.75
C HIS A 173 -9.97 -0.59 7.21
N ASN A 174 -9.98 0.41 8.06
CA ASN A 174 -8.77 0.99 8.69
C ASN A 174 -7.72 1.49 7.68
N VAL A 175 -8.13 1.89 6.48
CA VAL A 175 -7.27 2.58 5.51
C VAL A 175 -6.94 3.97 6.02
N ARG A 176 -5.65 4.32 6.01
CA ARG A 176 -5.15 5.66 6.31
C ARG A 176 -4.88 6.47 5.05
N GLY A 177 -4.24 5.86 4.07
CA GLY A 177 -3.91 6.53 2.83
C GLY A 177 -4.08 5.62 1.62
N SER A 178 -4.40 6.22 0.48
CA SER A 178 -4.65 5.51 -0.77
C SER A 178 -4.19 6.27 -1.99
N LYS A 179 -3.81 5.55 -3.05
CA LYS A 179 -3.62 6.11 -4.38
C LYS A 179 -4.27 5.20 -5.42
N MET A 180 -4.93 5.83 -6.39
CA MET A 180 -5.56 5.15 -7.51
C MET A 180 -4.93 5.56 -8.83
N GLY A 181 -5.13 4.67 -9.83
CA GLY A 181 -4.84 4.92 -11.23
C GLY A 181 -5.93 4.33 -12.12
N TRP A 182 -6.13 4.92 -13.28
CA TRP A 182 -7.10 4.48 -14.30
C TRP A 182 -6.58 4.81 -15.70
N ALA A 183 -6.95 3.97 -16.66
CA ALA A 183 -6.65 4.23 -18.06
C ALA A 183 -7.51 5.38 -18.62
N ASP A 184 -7.06 6.03 -19.70
CA ASP A 184 -7.73 7.18 -20.31
C ASP A 184 -9.18 6.87 -20.74
N ASP A 185 -9.43 5.63 -21.17
CA ASP A 185 -10.77 5.16 -21.51
C ASP A 185 -11.66 4.86 -20.31
N ARG A 186 -11.08 4.92 -19.08
CA ARG A 186 -11.75 4.67 -17.78
C ARG A 186 -12.35 3.26 -17.62
N LYS A 187 -11.91 2.30 -18.45
CA LYS A 187 -12.49 0.95 -18.52
C LYS A 187 -11.48 -0.17 -18.64
N SER A 188 -10.41 0.02 -19.40
CA SER A 188 -9.49 -1.07 -19.76
C SER A 188 -8.56 -1.49 -18.63
N ALA A 189 -8.17 -0.54 -17.76
CA ALA A 189 -7.31 -0.83 -16.63
C ALA A 189 -7.54 0.14 -15.47
N THR A 190 -7.43 -0.37 -14.25
CA THR A 190 -7.46 0.40 -13.00
C THR A 190 -6.50 -0.21 -11.98
N GLY A 191 -5.95 0.65 -11.13
CA GLY A 191 -5.09 0.21 -10.04
C GLY A 191 -5.41 0.96 -8.75
N SER A 192 -5.16 0.33 -7.62
CA SER A 192 -5.29 0.94 -6.31
C SER A 192 -4.24 0.38 -5.35
N VAL A 193 -3.69 1.22 -4.49
CA VAL A 193 -2.84 0.83 -3.38
C VAL A 193 -3.26 1.61 -2.15
N SER A 194 -3.31 0.93 -1.01
CA SER A 194 -3.64 1.55 0.27
C SER A 194 -2.75 1.01 1.37
N PHE A 195 -2.48 1.85 2.35
CA PHE A 195 -1.90 1.44 3.60
C PHE A 195 -2.82 1.81 4.76
N GLY A 196 -2.65 1.11 5.86
CA GLY A 196 -3.43 1.34 7.08
C GLY A 196 -2.75 0.77 8.30
N GLU A 197 -3.44 0.87 9.42
CA GLU A 197 -2.95 0.42 10.72
C GLU A 197 -3.87 -0.62 11.34
N ALA A 198 -3.27 -1.54 12.06
CA ALA A 198 -3.94 -2.53 12.87
C ALA A 198 -3.25 -2.55 14.26
N GLY A 199 -3.79 -1.78 15.21
CA GLY A 199 -3.08 -1.47 16.45
C GLY A 199 -1.83 -0.64 16.17
N ASP A 200 -0.67 -1.10 16.62
CA ASP A 200 0.63 -0.45 16.40
C ASP A 200 1.34 -0.94 15.12
N GLU A 201 0.70 -1.78 14.33
CA GLU A 201 1.27 -2.41 13.15
C GLU A 201 0.66 -1.81 11.86
N THR A 202 1.47 -1.69 10.80
CA THR A 202 1.05 -1.19 9.49
C THR A 202 0.93 -2.32 8.48
N TRP A 203 0.03 -2.16 7.54
CA TRP A 203 -0.15 -3.06 6.41
C TRP A 203 -0.30 -2.28 5.10
N THR A 204 0.01 -2.92 3.98
CA THR A 204 -0.18 -2.36 2.64
C THR A 204 -0.87 -3.38 1.74
N VAL A 205 -1.84 -2.92 0.94
CA VAL A 205 -2.57 -3.74 -0.04
C VAL A 205 -2.56 -3.05 -1.39
N ALA A 206 -2.21 -3.78 -2.44
CA ALA A 206 -2.28 -3.33 -3.84
C ALA A 206 -3.20 -4.23 -4.68
N ALA A 207 -3.92 -3.62 -5.61
CA ALA A 207 -4.77 -4.29 -6.59
C ALA A 207 -4.60 -3.65 -7.98
N LEU A 208 -4.17 -4.43 -8.97
CA LEU A 208 -4.06 -4.03 -10.36
C LEU A 208 -5.05 -4.83 -11.21
N THR A 209 -6.00 -4.16 -11.84
CA THR A 209 -7.12 -4.78 -12.55
C THR A 209 -7.13 -4.40 -14.03
N LEU A 210 -7.20 -5.38 -14.92
CA LEU A 210 -7.56 -5.18 -16.31
C LEU A 210 -9.10 -5.06 -16.37
N GLY A 211 -9.60 -3.84 -16.17
CA GLY A 211 -11.02 -3.57 -16.02
C GLY A 211 -11.31 -2.25 -15.29
N THR A 212 -12.58 -2.06 -14.96
CA THR A 212 -13.15 -0.84 -14.39
C THR A 212 -12.84 -0.69 -12.88
N ALA A 213 -13.04 0.53 -12.34
CA ALA A 213 -12.95 0.81 -10.90
C ALA A 213 -13.95 -0.02 -10.06
N TYR A 214 -15.12 -0.32 -10.64
CA TYR A 214 -16.09 -1.22 -10.00
C TYR A 214 -15.55 -2.64 -9.87
N GLU A 215 -14.96 -3.17 -10.95
CA GLU A 215 -14.35 -4.51 -10.96
C GLU A 215 -13.15 -4.59 -10.01
N ASN A 216 -12.28 -3.57 -10.00
CA ASN A 216 -11.20 -3.47 -9.04
C ASN A 216 -11.72 -3.53 -7.59
N THR A 217 -12.82 -2.82 -7.28
CA THR A 217 -13.42 -2.83 -5.93
C THR A 217 -14.03 -4.19 -5.57
N VAL A 218 -14.78 -4.81 -6.50
CA VAL A 218 -15.40 -6.11 -6.28
C VAL A 218 -14.34 -7.19 -6.06
N ASP A 219 -13.33 -7.22 -6.95
CA ASP A 219 -12.29 -8.23 -6.89
C ASP A 219 -11.39 -8.07 -5.66
N THR A 220 -11.07 -6.83 -5.27
CA THR A 220 -10.37 -6.56 -4.00
C THR A 220 -11.15 -7.11 -2.81
N ARG A 221 -12.45 -6.85 -2.72
CA ARG A 221 -13.29 -7.36 -1.62
C ARG A 221 -13.44 -8.88 -1.60
N MET A 222 -13.37 -9.52 -2.76
CA MET A 222 -13.44 -10.97 -2.87
C MET A 222 -12.12 -11.65 -2.59
N GLY A 223 -11.02 -11.02 -2.95
CA GLY A 223 -9.70 -11.61 -2.85
C GLY A 223 -8.91 -11.21 -1.61
N ILE A 224 -9.37 -10.21 -0.85
CA ILE A 224 -8.70 -9.74 0.36
C ILE A 224 -9.56 -10.08 1.58
N ASN A 225 -9.08 -11.03 2.37
CA ASN A 225 -9.69 -11.40 3.63
C ASN A 225 -9.02 -10.68 4.79
N GLN A 226 -9.83 -10.23 5.75
CA GLN A 226 -9.35 -9.72 7.02
C GLN A 226 -9.08 -10.90 7.95
N VAL A 227 -7.86 -11.05 8.42
CA VAL A 227 -7.51 -12.04 9.45
C VAL A 227 -7.75 -11.39 10.81
N GLU A 228 -8.71 -11.90 11.54
CA GLU A 228 -8.76 -11.67 12.98
C GLU A 228 -7.69 -12.56 13.63
N ASP A 229 -6.67 -11.97 14.24
CA ASP A 229 -5.72 -12.70 15.06
C ASP A 229 -6.46 -13.31 16.26
N SER A 230 -6.91 -14.54 16.09
CA SER A 230 -7.44 -15.28 17.26
C SER A 230 -6.26 -15.71 18.15
N PRO A 231 -6.45 -15.79 19.49
CA PRO A 231 -5.43 -16.31 20.39
C PRO A 231 -4.87 -17.69 19.99
N LYS A 232 -5.63 -18.44 19.18
CA LYS A 232 -5.23 -19.75 18.62
C LYS A 232 -4.28 -19.63 17.43
N SER A 233 -4.27 -18.53 16.68
CA SER A 233 -3.32 -18.32 15.59
C SER A 233 -1.92 -18.01 16.12
N ARG A 234 -1.81 -17.32 17.23
CA ARG A 234 -0.52 -17.04 17.90
C ARG A 234 0.18 -18.30 18.41
N LEU A 235 -0.58 -19.34 18.78
CA LEU A 235 -0.01 -20.63 19.24
C LEU A 235 0.50 -21.52 18.09
N ARG A 236 0.18 -21.21 16.83
CA ARG A 236 0.64 -21.98 15.66
C ARG A 236 1.88 -21.39 15.00
N HIS A 237 2.26 -20.17 15.32
CA HIS A 237 3.54 -19.61 14.89
C HIS A 237 4.55 -19.84 16.02
N PRO A 238 5.60 -20.65 15.81
CA PRO A 238 6.73 -20.62 16.72
C PRO A 238 7.17 -19.16 16.78
N ALA A 239 7.35 -18.65 18.00
CA ALA A 239 7.89 -17.31 18.21
C ALA A 239 9.10 -17.18 17.27
N LEU A 240 8.98 -16.37 16.23
CA LEU A 240 10.10 -15.92 15.45
C LEU A 240 10.89 -15.07 16.45
N GLY A 241 11.96 -15.69 17.01
CA GLY A 241 12.93 -14.96 17.79
C GLY A 241 13.37 -13.77 16.97
N ASP A 242 13.63 -12.64 17.62
CA ASP A 242 14.10 -11.38 17.06
C ASP A 242 14.84 -11.54 15.73
N VAL A 243 14.09 -11.50 14.63
CA VAL A 243 14.64 -11.29 13.32
C VAL A 243 14.74 -9.78 13.16
N SER A 244 15.79 -9.22 13.70
CA SER A 244 16.24 -7.91 13.30
C SER A 244 16.40 -7.95 11.78
N LEU A 245 15.60 -7.13 11.08
CA LEU A 245 15.73 -6.93 9.65
C LEU A 245 17.18 -6.52 9.35
N PRO A 246 17.91 -7.24 8.50
CA PRO A 246 19.25 -6.84 8.15
C PRO A 246 19.17 -5.58 7.29
N GLY A 247 19.70 -4.48 7.80
CA GLY A 247 20.32 -3.48 6.94
C GLY A 247 19.59 -2.18 6.68
N TRP A 248 18.70 -1.71 7.50
CA TRP A 248 18.29 -0.29 7.44
C TRP A 248 19.08 0.49 8.50
N LYS A 249 20.18 1.09 8.06
CA LYS A 249 20.90 2.14 8.79
C LYS A 249 20.71 3.45 8.07
#